data_83c189e059afd567cce2e416f820d136
#
_entry.id   83c189e059afd567cce2e416f820d136
#
_cell.length_a   1.000
_cell.length_b   1.000
_cell.length_c   1.000
_cell.angle_alpha   90.00
_cell.angle_beta   90.00
_cell.angle_gamma   90.00
#
_symmetry.space_group_name_H-M   'P 1'
#
loop_
_entity.id
_entity.type
_entity.pdbx_description
1 polymer ?
#
loop_
_entity_poly.entity_id
_entity_poly.type
_entity_poly.pdbx_seq_one_letter_code
_entity_poly.pdbx_strand_id
1 'polypeptide(L)'
;AATLVLAVAAALVRPTARAGFVAGGPLELAVDGLSAAVVVTVAAVGLLVLVFATGGIRAERPRFFGLMLLFTAAVMVTATATTLTVLLLAWEVMGAASYALIAFRWREDAPVSAGTTAFLTTRAGDLGLYLAAGAALAAPVAGTGAGDRLALDALAGLDGPWLHLAAAGVLLAAFGKAAQLPFSFWLSRAMLGPSPVSALLHSAAMVAMGGYLLLRLRPLLESAGWASGAAAWGGALTALALGAVALAQRDLKQLLAASTAAQLGFVVLAAGAGSVAGGTAHLVAHAAVKSLLFLAAGVWLAALGTEDLGALRGAARRDRATGLPFAVGALALAGVPPLSLWATKDEILAAVESPALYGVVLAASALSALYAGKALGLLLASGPPGTAVREPGEETAEPLRTAPLTLLAAGAAVLGALALPPLAGELKRAVGAPGEPSAGAATLAATAILALAATATAAALAPRLPEPAWARAWLHLETAAHTLAVRPALATARALARFDDTVLDRAVTGTAAGVRRLASWASAADRSGVDRAVRGVADGARYLGELARRPQTGQLHQYYAQALVLLTAATVLLLLLR
;
A
#
# COMPACT_ATOMS: atom_id res chain seq x y z
N ALA A 1 -4.46 23.54 -11.96
CA ALA A 1 -5.34 24.04 -13.04
C ALA A 1 -4.94 23.41 -14.39
N ALA A 2 -3.69 23.55 -14.82
CA ALA A 2 -3.22 22.99 -16.12
C ALA A 2 -3.54 21.49 -16.25
N THR A 3 -3.28 20.69 -15.20
CA THR A 3 -3.59 19.25 -15.16
C THR A 3 -5.07 18.97 -15.43
N LEU A 4 -5.99 19.76 -14.88
CA LEU A 4 -7.43 19.58 -15.12
C LEU A 4 -7.79 19.91 -16.56
N VAL A 5 -7.26 20.99 -17.12
CA VAL A 5 -7.48 21.35 -18.53
C VAL A 5 -6.99 20.24 -19.45
N LEU A 6 -5.77 19.74 -19.21
CA LEU A 6 -5.21 18.62 -19.99
C LEU A 6 -6.01 17.32 -19.80
N ALA A 7 -6.50 17.04 -18.60
CA ALA A 7 -7.35 15.89 -18.32
C ALA A 7 -8.67 15.94 -19.09
N VAL A 8 -9.32 17.11 -19.13
CA VAL A 8 -10.54 17.32 -19.92
C VAL A 8 -10.26 17.21 -21.42
N ALA A 9 -9.17 17.84 -21.91
CA ALA A 9 -8.77 17.72 -23.31
C ALA A 9 -8.49 16.25 -23.70
N ALA A 10 -7.77 15.51 -22.84
CA ALA A 10 -7.50 14.08 -23.06
C ALA A 10 -8.78 13.25 -23.07
N ALA A 11 -9.75 13.54 -22.17
CA ALA A 11 -11.04 12.87 -22.16
C ALA A 11 -11.86 13.09 -23.45
N LEU A 12 -11.76 14.26 -24.06
CA LEU A 12 -12.44 14.60 -25.31
C LEU A 12 -11.76 14.00 -26.55
N VAL A 13 -10.41 14.08 -26.60
CA VAL A 13 -9.61 13.62 -27.75
C VAL A 13 -9.34 12.12 -27.72
N ARG A 14 -9.31 11.50 -26.52
CA ARG A 14 -8.97 10.08 -26.30
C ARG A 14 -7.64 9.68 -26.93
N PRO A 15 -6.53 10.33 -26.57
CA PRO A 15 -5.23 10.06 -27.17
C PRO A 15 -4.69 8.70 -26.74
N THR A 16 -3.85 8.13 -27.61
CA THR A 16 -2.97 7.01 -27.29
C THR A 16 -1.52 7.44 -27.41
N ALA A 17 -0.67 6.97 -26.53
CA ALA A 17 0.77 7.23 -26.56
C ALA A 17 1.53 5.93 -26.36
N ARG A 18 2.51 5.66 -27.23
CA ARG A 18 3.35 4.48 -27.17
C ARG A 18 4.82 4.84 -27.31
N ALA A 19 5.66 4.33 -26.43
CA ALA A 19 7.11 4.51 -26.45
C ALA A 19 7.83 3.21 -26.09
N GLY A 20 9.07 3.04 -26.52
CA GLY A 20 9.92 1.96 -26.02
C GLY A 20 10.24 2.18 -24.55
N PHE A 21 10.14 1.12 -23.72
CA PHE A 21 10.37 1.24 -22.28
C PHE A 21 11.36 0.18 -21.78
N VAL A 22 10.96 -1.08 -21.69
CA VAL A 22 11.85 -2.20 -21.32
C VAL A 22 11.86 -3.24 -22.42
N ALA A 23 12.87 -4.10 -22.45
CA ALA A 23 12.93 -5.17 -23.44
C ALA A 23 11.67 -6.04 -23.37
N GLY A 24 10.90 -6.05 -24.46
CA GLY A 24 9.65 -6.81 -24.59
C GLY A 24 8.39 -6.17 -23.98
N GLY A 25 8.44 -4.92 -23.48
CA GLY A 25 7.27 -4.21 -22.96
C GLY A 25 7.26 -2.73 -23.33
N PRO A 26 6.32 -2.27 -24.19
CA PRO A 26 6.17 -0.85 -24.47
C PRO A 26 5.58 -0.10 -23.28
N LEU A 27 5.97 1.17 -23.10
CA LEU A 27 5.19 2.13 -22.34
C LEU A 27 4.01 2.54 -23.22
N GLU A 28 2.81 2.09 -22.85
CA GLU A 28 1.61 2.39 -23.61
C GLU A 28 0.50 2.91 -22.70
N LEU A 29 -0.03 4.06 -23.06
CA LEU A 29 -1.09 4.77 -22.35
C LEU A 29 -2.22 5.05 -23.34
N ALA A 30 -3.46 4.83 -22.94
CA ALA A 30 -4.64 5.18 -23.71
C ALA A 30 -5.74 5.77 -22.84
N VAL A 31 -6.45 6.75 -23.38
CA VAL A 31 -7.62 7.33 -22.73
C VAL A 31 -8.87 6.79 -23.42
N ASP A 32 -9.66 6.00 -22.71
CA ASP A 32 -10.99 5.54 -23.11
C ASP A 32 -12.07 6.14 -22.18
N GLY A 33 -13.32 5.71 -22.31
CA GLY A 33 -14.41 6.27 -21.52
C GLY A 33 -14.28 6.04 -20.02
N LEU A 34 -13.78 4.87 -19.60
CA LEU A 34 -13.57 4.54 -18.19
C LEU A 34 -12.41 5.35 -17.59
N SER A 35 -11.26 5.37 -18.25
CA SER A 35 -10.11 6.15 -17.80
C SER A 35 -10.35 7.65 -17.87
N ALA A 36 -11.10 8.15 -18.87
CA ALA A 36 -11.49 9.54 -18.98
C ALA A 36 -12.28 10.04 -17.75
N ALA A 37 -13.28 9.26 -17.32
CA ALA A 37 -14.06 9.56 -16.12
C ALA A 37 -13.16 9.69 -14.87
N VAL A 38 -12.21 8.75 -14.71
CA VAL A 38 -11.29 8.72 -13.57
C VAL A 38 -10.26 9.86 -13.63
N VAL A 39 -9.62 10.08 -14.77
CA VAL A 39 -8.57 11.10 -14.93
C VAL A 39 -9.13 12.51 -14.69
N VAL A 40 -10.32 12.82 -15.23
CA VAL A 40 -10.99 14.11 -14.98
C VAL A 40 -11.37 14.25 -13.49
N THR A 41 -11.92 13.20 -12.89
CA THR A 41 -12.31 13.21 -11.47
C THR A 41 -11.11 13.44 -10.55
N VAL A 42 -10.00 12.69 -10.77
CA VAL A 42 -8.77 12.82 -9.97
C VAL A 42 -8.14 14.21 -10.16
N ALA A 43 -8.15 14.76 -11.39
CA ALA A 43 -7.64 16.10 -11.65
C ALA A 43 -8.48 17.19 -10.96
N ALA A 44 -9.81 17.08 -11.01
CA ALA A 44 -10.72 18.04 -10.39
C ALA A 44 -10.65 18.00 -8.86
N VAL A 45 -10.77 16.82 -8.28
CA VAL A 45 -10.67 16.64 -6.82
C VAL A 45 -9.28 17.00 -6.32
N GLY A 46 -8.22 16.57 -7.04
CA GLY A 46 -6.84 16.91 -6.71
C GLY A 46 -6.59 18.41 -6.70
N LEU A 47 -7.11 19.14 -7.69
CA LEU A 47 -7.03 20.60 -7.72
C LEU A 47 -7.70 21.22 -6.48
N LEU A 48 -8.92 20.81 -6.13
CA LEU A 48 -9.66 21.36 -5.00
C LEU A 48 -8.98 21.05 -3.66
N VAL A 49 -8.45 19.83 -3.50
CA VAL A 49 -7.70 19.42 -2.31
C VAL A 49 -6.38 20.21 -2.20
N LEU A 50 -5.65 20.42 -3.30
CA LEU A 50 -4.42 21.20 -3.31
C LEU A 50 -4.69 22.67 -2.99
N VAL A 51 -5.76 23.28 -3.53
CA VAL A 51 -6.17 24.65 -3.19
C VAL A 51 -6.48 24.74 -1.70
N PHE A 52 -7.26 23.82 -1.15
CA PHE A 52 -7.53 23.75 0.28
C PHE A 52 -6.24 23.62 1.12
N ALA A 53 -5.31 22.75 0.70
CA ALA A 53 -4.05 22.52 1.38
C ALA A 53 -3.14 23.75 1.41
N THR A 54 -3.24 24.67 0.45
CA THR A 54 -2.42 25.91 0.44
C THR A 54 -2.68 26.78 1.65
N GLY A 55 -3.88 26.73 2.22
CA GLY A 55 -4.26 27.46 3.40
C GLY A 55 -3.86 26.79 4.73
N GLY A 56 -3.79 25.44 4.75
CA GLY A 56 -3.55 24.66 5.98
C GLY A 56 -2.11 24.16 6.18
N ILE A 57 -1.41 23.82 5.09
CA ILE A 57 -0.04 23.29 5.17
C ILE A 57 0.96 24.43 5.18
N ARG A 58 1.64 24.63 6.32
CA ARG A 58 2.63 25.71 6.52
C ARG A 58 4.07 25.23 6.50
N ALA A 59 4.35 24.06 7.06
CA ALA A 59 5.69 23.47 7.12
C ALA A 59 5.96 22.55 5.92
N GLU A 60 7.21 22.53 5.45
CA GLU A 60 7.70 21.65 4.40
C GLU A 60 6.82 21.63 3.11
N ARG A 61 6.28 22.78 2.73
CA ARG A 61 5.36 22.95 1.60
C ARG A 61 5.86 22.32 0.29
N PRO A 62 7.12 22.54 -0.14
CA PRO A 62 7.61 21.95 -1.40
C PRO A 62 7.52 20.42 -1.38
N ARG A 63 7.88 19.79 -0.27
CA ARG A 63 7.81 18.33 -0.10
C ARG A 63 6.36 17.85 -0.12
N PHE A 64 5.45 18.53 0.59
CA PHE A 64 4.04 18.18 0.59
C PHE A 64 3.42 18.22 -0.80
N PHE A 65 3.52 19.36 -1.47
CA PHE A 65 2.92 19.55 -2.79
C PHE A 65 3.60 18.70 -3.85
N GLY A 66 4.93 18.51 -3.79
CA GLY A 66 5.66 17.61 -4.68
C GLY A 66 5.18 16.16 -4.56
N LEU A 67 5.02 15.64 -3.35
CA LEU A 67 4.50 14.29 -3.11
C LEU A 67 3.03 14.15 -3.55
N MET A 68 2.19 15.15 -3.31
CA MET A 68 0.79 15.14 -3.75
C MET A 68 0.68 15.13 -5.28
N LEU A 69 1.53 15.89 -5.99
CA LEU A 69 1.57 15.91 -7.46
C LEU A 69 2.12 14.61 -8.03
N LEU A 70 3.20 14.05 -7.44
CA LEU A 70 3.75 12.75 -7.81
C LEU A 70 2.70 11.64 -7.65
N PHE A 71 2.01 11.64 -6.52
CA PHE A 71 0.93 10.70 -6.25
C PHE A 71 -0.20 10.83 -7.28
N THR A 72 -0.65 12.06 -7.58
CA THR A 72 -1.69 12.33 -8.57
C THR A 72 -1.27 11.85 -9.97
N ALA A 73 -0.03 12.12 -10.36
CA ALA A 73 0.53 11.66 -11.64
C ALA A 73 0.53 10.14 -11.72
N ALA A 74 0.98 9.43 -10.66
CA ALA A 74 0.98 7.98 -10.61
C ALA A 74 -0.44 7.39 -10.75
N VAL A 75 -1.45 8.00 -10.12
CA VAL A 75 -2.86 7.60 -10.27
C VAL A 75 -3.34 7.78 -11.71
N MET A 76 -3.00 8.90 -12.36
CA MET A 76 -3.38 9.15 -13.76
C MET A 76 -2.72 8.15 -14.72
N VAL A 77 -1.43 7.85 -14.52
CA VAL A 77 -0.73 6.83 -15.30
C VAL A 77 -1.35 5.44 -15.06
N THR A 78 -1.69 5.09 -13.81
CA THR A 78 -2.40 3.85 -13.48
C THR A 78 -3.73 3.75 -14.25
N ALA A 79 -4.50 4.83 -14.29
CA ALA A 79 -5.81 4.86 -14.95
C ALA A 79 -5.72 4.76 -16.49
N THR A 80 -4.62 5.19 -17.09
CA THR A 80 -4.42 5.19 -18.55
C THR A 80 -3.52 4.07 -19.06
N ALA A 81 -2.92 3.27 -18.17
CA ALA A 81 -2.08 2.14 -18.53
C ALA A 81 -2.86 1.07 -19.30
N THR A 82 -2.31 0.59 -20.40
CA THR A 82 -2.86 -0.50 -21.22
C THR A 82 -2.09 -1.81 -21.05
N THR A 83 -0.93 -1.76 -20.37
CA THR A 83 -0.08 -2.92 -20.13
C THR A 83 0.19 -3.11 -18.64
N LEU A 84 0.37 -4.36 -18.19
CA LEU A 84 0.76 -4.68 -16.81
C LEU A 84 2.08 -4.03 -16.42
N THR A 85 3.02 -3.86 -17.35
CA THR A 85 4.32 -3.23 -17.07
C THR A 85 4.15 -1.78 -16.60
N VAL A 86 3.37 -0.99 -17.33
CA VAL A 86 3.09 0.42 -16.99
C VAL A 86 2.22 0.51 -15.76
N LEU A 87 1.20 -0.36 -15.68
CA LEU A 87 0.32 -0.44 -14.52
C LEU A 87 1.12 -0.71 -13.24
N LEU A 88 1.99 -1.73 -13.23
CA LEU A 88 2.84 -2.06 -12.10
C LEU A 88 3.74 -0.90 -11.69
N LEU A 89 4.44 -0.27 -12.64
CA LEU A 89 5.29 0.88 -12.35
C LEU A 89 4.51 1.99 -11.63
N ALA A 90 3.39 2.41 -12.21
CA ALA A 90 2.57 3.49 -11.66
C ALA A 90 1.94 3.09 -10.31
N TRP A 91 1.52 1.83 -10.17
CA TRP A 91 0.95 1.28 -8.94
C TRP A 91 1.93 1.29 -7.77
N GLU A 92 3.22 0.99 -8.04
CA GLU A 92 4.28 1.05 -7.05
C GLU A 92 4.64 2.48 -6.66
N VAL A 93 4.75 3.39 -7.63
CA VAL A 93 4.98 4.82 -7.36
C VAL A 93 3.84 5.41 -6.53
N MET A 94 2.58 5.04 -6.85
CA MET A 94 1.41 5.43 -6.07
C MET A 94 1.50 4.90 -4.63
N GLY A 95 1.91 3.64 -4.42
CA GLY A 95 2.11 3.03 -3.11
C GLY A 95 3.20 3.74 -2.30
N ALA A 96 4.36 4.00 -2.90
CA ALA A 96 5.48 4.69 -2.25
C ALA A 96 5.14 6.14 -1.90
N ALA A 97 4.48 6.87 -2.82
CA ALA A 97 4.05 8.24 -2.57
C ALA A 97 3.00 8.31 -1.44
N SER A 98 2.09 7.33 -1.37
CA SER A 98 1.10 7.24 -0.29
C SER A 98 1.75 7.01 1.07
N TYR A 99 2.75 6.12 1.16
CA TYR A 99 3.56 5.94 2.37
C TYR A 99 4.16 7.26 2.84
N ALA A 100 4.85 7.98 1.94
CA ALA A 100 5.51 9.24 2.26
C ALA A 100 4.52 10.34 2.69
N LEU A 101 3.29 10.31 2.16
CA LEU A 101 2.22 11.26 2.51
C LEU A 101 1.55 10.92 3.84
N ILE A 102 1.30 9.65 4.15
CA ILE A 102 0.77 9.22 5.46
C ILE A 102 1.81 9.50 6.55
N ALA A 103 3.08 9.16 6.30
CA ALA A 103 4.21 9.42 7.18
C ALA A 103 4.78 10.85 7.00
N PHE A 104 3.99 11.83 6.53
CA PHE A 104 4.49 13.17 6.23
C PHE A 104 5.20 13.83 7.43
N ARG A 105 4.67 13.62 8.62
CA ARG A 105 5.31 14.00 9.89
C ARG A 105 6.33 12.95 10.32
N TRP A 106 7.36 12.78 9.49
CA TRP A 106 8.36 11.71 9.60
C TRP A 106 9.23 11.70 10.86
N ARG A 107 9.18 12.78 11.66
CA ARG A 107 9.84 12.86 12.97
C ARG A 107 9.00 12.30 14.11
N GLU A 108 7.75 11.95 13.85
CA GLU A 108 6.82 11.36 14.81
C GLU A 108 6.67 9.87 14.54
N ASP A 109 6.88 9.01 15.55
CA ASP A 109 6.84 7.56 15.40
C ASP A 109 5.45 7.03 14.96
N ALA A 110 4.38 7.64 15.45
CA ALA A 110 3.02 7.19 15.18
C ALA A 110 2.64 7.32 13.69
N PRO A 111 2.82 8.47 12.99
CA PRO A 111 2.59 8.57 11.55
C PRO A 111 3.52 7.67 10.72
N VAL A 112 4.79 7.50 11.12
CA VAL A 112 5.73 6.60 10.41
C VAL A 112 5.28 5.15 10.53
N SER A 113 4.93 4.69 11.73
CA SER A 113 4.37 3.35 11.96
C SER A 113 3.09 3.12 11.17
N ALA A 114 2.21 4.13 11.11
CA ALA A 114 0.97 4.08 10.35
C ALA A 114 1.21 3.97 8.84
N GLY A 115 2.12 4.79 8.31
CA GLY A 115 2.53 4.71 6.91
C GLY A 115 3.13 3.35 6.56
N THR A 116 4.01 2.82 7.42
CA THR A 116 4.62 1.49 7.26
C THR A 116 3.55 0.39 7.25
N THR A 117 2.60 0.42 8.18
CA THR A 117 1.50 -0.56 8.22
C THR A 117 0.66 -0.49 6.94
N ALA A 118 0.28 0.72 6.51
CA ALA A 118 -0.49 0.91 5.27
C ALA A 118 0.29 0.41 4.05
N PHE A 119 1.58 0.75 3.93
CA PHE A 119 2.44 0.34 2.83
C PHE A 119 2.60 -1.18 2.77
N LEU A 120 2.99 -1.82 3.89
CA LEU A 120 3.21 -3.27 3.92
C LEU A 120 1.93 -4.07 3.64
N THR A 121 0.78 -3.60 4.16
CA THR A 121 -0.50 -4.27 3.92
C THR A 121 -0.92 -4.18 2.46
N THR A 122 -0.86 -2.98 1.86
CA THR A 122 -1.17 -2.82 0.43
C THR A 122 -0.16 -3.55 -0.44
N ARG A 123 1.13 -3.53 -0.06
CA ARG A 123 2.20 -4.25 -0.77
C ARG A 123 1.99 -5.76 -0.80
N ALA A 124 1.48 -6.34 0.30
CA ALA A 124 1.12 -7.75 0.32
C ALA A 124 0.05 -8.08 -0.73
N GLY A 125 -0.93 -7.19 -0.92
CA GLY A 125 -1.90 -7.28 -2.02
C GLY A 125 -1.27 -7.09 -3.40
N ASP A 126 -0.36 -6.12 -3.53
CA ASP A 126 0.28 -5.75 -4.80
C ASP A 126 1.10 -6.91 -5.41
N LEU A 127 1.61 -7.83 -4.58
CA LEU A 127 2.24 -9.08 -5.05
C LEU A 127 1.33 -9.88 -5.99
N GLY A 128 0.02 -9.72 -5.86
CA GLY A 128 -0.96 -10.31 -6.77
C GLY A 128 -0.79 -9.84 -8.23
N LEU A 129 -0.46 -8.57 -8.48
CA LEU A 129 -0.21 -8.09 -9.85
C LEU A 129 1.08 -8.69 -10.44
N TYR A 130 2.11 -8.94 -9.61
CA TYR A 130 3.31 -9.66 -10.05
C TYR A 130 2.99 -11.12 -10.38
N LEU A 131 2.12 -11.76 -9.58
CA LEU A 131 1.61 -13.10 -9.90
C LEU A 131 0.84 -13.11 -11.22
N ALA A 132 -0.02 -12.13 -11.47
CA ALA A 132 -0.77 -11.98 -12.72
C ALA A 132 0.18 -11.79 -13.92
N ALA A 133 1.20 -10.93 -13.78
CA ALA A 133 2.20 -10.73 -14.83
C ALA A 133 3.02 -12.00 -15.09
N GLY A 134 3.42 -12.72 -14.02
CA GLY A 134 4.10 -14.01 -14.12
C GLY A 134 3.25 -15.05 -14.84
N ALA A 135 1.96 -15.13 -14.52
CA ALA A 135 1.01 -16.03 -15.19
C ALA A 135 0.87 -15.70 -16.68
N ALA A 136 0.73 -14.41 -17.03
CA ALA A 136 0.64 -13.96 -18.42
C ALA A 136 1.90 -14.29 -19.24
N LEU A 137 3.09 -14.14 -18.63
CA LEU A 137 4.35 -14.48 -19.30
C LEU A 137 4.59 -15.99 -19.42
N ALA A 138 4.15 -16.78 -18.44
CA ALA A 138 4.32 -18.23 -18.42
C ALA A 138 3.31 -18.99 -19.28
N ALA A 139 2.17 -18.35 -19.60
CA ALA A 139 1.13 -18.97 -20.42
C ALA A 139 1.66 -19.35 -21.81
N PRO A 140 1.39 -20.58 -22.31
CA PRO A 140 1.83 -21.04 -23.62
C PRO A 140 0.94 -20.40 -24.71
N VAL A 141 1.30 -19.21 -25.19
CA VAL A 141 0.60 -18.52 -26.29
C VAL A 141 1.49 -18.53 -27.53
N ALA A 142 1.05 -19.20 -28.58
CA ALA A 142 1.79 -19.29 -29.82
C ALA A 142 1.80 -17.93 -30.56
N GLY A 143 2.97 -17.51 -31.05
CA GLY A 143 3.11 -16.40 -32.01
C GLY A 143 3.04 -14.98 -31.42
N THR A 144 2.92 -14.80 -30.11
CA THR A 144 2.86 -13.47 -29.48
C THR A 144 4.16 -13.11 -28.76
N GLY A 145 4.62 -11.85 -28.88
CA GLY A 145 5.75 -11.31 -28.13
C GLY A 145 5.44 -11.14 -26.64
N ALA A 146 6.46 -11.06 -25.80
CA ALA A 146 6.29 -10.84 -24.35
C ALA A 146 5.49 -9.54 -24.04
N GLY A 147 5.65 -8.51 -24.87
CA GLY A 147 4.91 -7.23 -24.73
C GLY A 147 3.41 -7.39 -24.94
N ASP A 148 3.00 -8.20 -25.92
CA ASP A 148 1.59 -8.40 -26.23
C ASP A 148 0.90 -9.26 -25.15
N ARG A 149 1.63 -10.16 -24.49
CA ARG A 149 1.11 -10.98 -23.38
C ARG A 149 0.81 -10.16 -22.12
N LEU A 150 1.52 -9.05 -21.93
CA LEU A 150 1.33 -8.15 -20.80
C LEU A 150 0.29 -7.05 -21.06
N ALA A 151 -0.35 -7.03 -22.23
CA ALA A 151 -1.48 -6.15 -22.50
C ALA A 151 -2.67 -6.52 -21.59
N LEU A 152 -3.36 -5.53 -21.04
CA LEU A 152 -4.43 -5.76 -20.07
C LEU A 152 -5.62 -6.52 -20.67
N ASP A 153 -5.92 -6.27 -21.92
CA ASP A 153 -6.98 -6.96 -22.67
C ASP A 153 -6.62 -8.41 -23.02
N ALA A 154 -5.34 -8.72 -23.18
CA ALA A 154 -4.88 -10.09 -23.43
C ALA A 154 -5.10 -11.04 -22.24
N LEU A 155 -5.21 -10.52 -21.02
CA LEU A 155 -5.38 -11.33 -19.81
C LEU A 155 -6.66 -12.17 -19.82
N ALA A 156 -7.73 -11.68 -20.42
CA ALA A 156 -8.99 -12.41 -20.55
C ALA A 156 -8.92 -13.61 -21.51
N GLY A 157 -7.93 -13.64 -22.40
CA GLY A 157 -7.66 -14.72 -23.35
C GLY A 157 -6.69 -15.78 -22.82
N LEU A 158 -6.26 -15.71 -21.56
CA LEU A 158 -5.45 -16.76 -20.93
C LEU A 158 -6.29 -18.03 -20.71
N ASP A 159 -5.62 -19.21 -20.78
CA ASP A 159 -6.26 -20.49 -20.61
C ASP A 159 -5.79 -21.24 -19.35
N GLY A 160 -6.61 -22.17 -18.89
CA GLY A 160 -6.29 -23.12 -17.83
C GLY A 160 -5.84 -22.45 -16.52
N PRO A 161 -4.80 -22.98 -15.84
CA PRO A 161 -4.38 -22.46 -14.54
C PRO A 161 -3.86 -21.02 -14.61
N TRP A 162 -3.34 -20.58 -15.75
CA TRP A 162 -2.79 -19.23 -15.91
C TRP A 162 -3.87 -18.15 -15.82
N LEU A 163 -5.06 -18.41 -16.41
CA LEU A 163 -6.23 -17.55 -16.29
C LEU A 163 -6.63 -17.37 -14.81
N HIS A 164 -6.73 -18.48 -14.08
CA HIS A 164 -7.13 -18.46 -12.69
C HIS A 164 -6.09 -17.78 -11.77
N LEU A 165 -4.79 -17.97 -12.04
CA LEU A 165 -3.72 -17.29 -11.32
C LEU A 165 -3.72 -15.79 -11.60
N ALA A 166 -3.92 -15.37 -12.84
CA ALA A 166 -4.02 -13.96 -13.21
C ALA A 166 -5.23 -13.30 -12.53
N ALA A 167 -6.40 -13.94 -12.58
CA ALA A 167 -7.61 -13.43 -11.93
C ALA A 167 -7.47 -13.34 -10.41
N ALA A 168 -6.90 -14.37 -9.76
CA ALA A 168 -6.62 -14.37 -8.33
C ALA A 168 -5.64 -13.25 -7.93
N GLY A 169 -4.58 -13.07 -8.73
CA GLY A 169 -3.60 -12.01 -8.51
C GLY A 169 -4.20 -10.61 -8.62
N VAL A 170 -5.02 -10.37 -9.63
CA VAL A 170 -5.74 -9.09 -9.83
C VAL A 170 -6.71 -8.81 -8.68
N LEU A 171 -7.49 -9.82 -8.25
CA LEU A 171 -8.40 -9.69 -7.11
C LEU A 171 -7.65 -9.35 -5.82
N LEU A 172 -6.53 -10.03 -5.55
CA LEU A 172 -5.72 -9.78 -4.35
C LEU A 172 -5.19 -8.34 -4.31
N ALA A 173 -4.65 -7.86 -5.42
CA ALA A 173 -4.14 -6.49 -5.54
C ALA A 173 -5.26 -5.44 -5.38
N ALA A 174 -6.39 -5.66 -6.02
CA ALA A 174 -7.54 -4.79 -5.94
C ALA A 174 -8.10 -4.72 -4.51
N PHE A 175 -8.25 -5.85 -3.83
CA PHE A 175 -8.72 -5.91 -2.44
C PHE A 175 -7.76 -5.20 -1.48
N GLY A 176 -6.45 -5.37 -1.67
CA GLY A 176 -5.43 -4.65 -0.92
C GLY A 176 -5.57 -3.13 -1.03
N LYS A 177 -5.62 -2.59 -2.25
CA LYS A 177 -5.73 -1.14 -2.49
C LYS A 177 -7.10 -0.57 -2.13
N ALA A 178 -8.20 -1.27 -2.46
CA ALA A 178 -9.55 -0.82 -2.15
C ALA A 178 -9.94 -1.03 -0.67
N ALA A 179 -9.00 -1.43 0.18
CA ALA A 179 -9.22 -1.71 1.60
C ALA A 179 -10.40 -2.68 1.85
N GLN A 180 -10.51 -3.70 1.00
CA GLN A 180 -11.52 -4.74 1.18
C GLN A 180 -11.06 -5.77 2.23
N LEU A 181 -12.00 -6.52 2.77
CA LEU A 181 -11.66 -7.59 3.70
C LEU A 181 -10.74 -8.63 3.04
N PRO A 182 -9.70 -9.10 3.74
CA PRO A 182 -9.31 -8.82 5.13
C PRO A 182 -8.35 -7.62 5.30
N PHE A 183 -8.03 -6.88 4.24
CA PHE A 183 -6.99 -5.84 4.24
C PHE A 183 -7.44 -4.49 4.82
N SER A 184 -8.70 -4.29 5.18
CA SER A 184 -9.29 -2.98 5.48
C SER A 184 -8.64 -2.20 6.64
N PHE A 185 -7.96 -2.86 7.57
CA PHE A 185 -7.40 -2.25 8.79
C PHE A 185 -6.31 -1.19 8.51
N TRP A 186 -5.57 -1.29 7.39
CA TRP A 186 -4.55 -0.30 7.06
C TRP A 186 -5.13 1.11 6.87
N LEU A 187 -6.40 1.18 6.42
CA LEU A 187 -7.08 2.45 6.19
C LEU A 187 -7.33 3.20 7.51
N SER A 188 -7.62 2.48 8.59
CA SER A 188 -7.69 3.05 9.95
C SER A 188 -6.38 3.73 10.35
N ARG A 189 -5.26 3.04 10.16
CA ARG A 189 -3.93 3.57 10.47
C ARG A 189 -3.57 4.79 9.62
N ALA A 190 -3.95 4.78 8.35
CA ALA A 190 -3.68 5.87 7.42
C ALA A 190 -4.31 7.21 7.82
N MET A 191 -5.31 7.22 8.73
CA MET A 191 -5.95 8.44 9.23
C MET A 191 -5.02 9.33 10.07
N LEU A 192 -3.87 8.86 10.49
CA LEU A 192 -2.83 9.68 11.15
C LEU A 192 -2.14 10.67 10.18
N GLY A 193 -2.33 10.51 8.88
CA GLY A 193 -1.87 11.47 7.88
C GLY A 193 -2.62 12.81 7.92
N PRO A 194 -2.06 13.86 7.28
CA PRO A 194 -2.74 15.16 7.16
C PRO A 194 -4.11 15.04 6.48
N SER A 195 -5.10 15.86 6.89
CA SER A 195 -6.46 15.77 6.36
C SER A 195 -6.57 15.94 4.83
N PRO A 196 -5.80 16.84 4.15
CA PRO A 196 -5.79 16.89 2.69
C PRO A 196 -5.26 15.59 2.03
N VAL A 197 -4.33 14.89 2.71
CA VAL A 197 -3.85 13.57 2.25
C VAL A 197 -5.00 12.57 2.32
N SER A 198 -5.71 12.49 3.47
CA SER A 198 -6.88 11.62 3.62
C SER A 198 -7.96 11.93 2.58
N ALA A 199 -8.21 13.21 2.30
CA ALA A 199 -9.21 13.65 1.32
C ALA A 199 -8.89 13.21 -0.12
N LEU A 200 -7.63 13.16 -0.54
CA LEU A 200 -7.29 12.73 -1.90
C LEU A 200 -7.06 11.21 -1.97
N LEU A 201 -6.22 10.66 -1.10
CA LEU A 201 -5.80 9.25 -1.16
C LEU A 201 -6.97 8.29 -0.93
N HIS A 202 -7.80 8.60 0.06
CA HIS A 202 -8.84 7.68 0.55
C HIS A 202 -10.23 7.94 -0.04
N SER A 203 -10.37 8.96 -0.92
CA SER A 203 -11.65 9.23 -1.57
C SER A 203 -11.63 9.03 -3.08
N ALA A 204 -10.69 9.68 -3.77
CA ALA A 204 -10.71 9.78 -5.22
C ALA A 204 -9.59 9.00 -5.91
N ALA A 205 -8.57 8.57 -5.16
CA ALA A 205 -7.33 8.15 -5.79
C ALA A 205 -6.91 6.71 -5.37
N MET A 206 -6.09 6.52 -4.33
CA MET A 206 -5.49 5.22 -4.03
C MET A 206 -6.51 4.08 -3.89
N VAL A 207 -7.50 4.25 -3.00
CA VAL A 207 -8.52 3.21 -2.77
C VAL A 207 -9.43 3.01 -3.98
N ALA A 208 -9.70 4.10 -4.72
CA ALA A 208 -10.48 4.07 -5.93
C ALA A 208 -9.83 3.22 -7.03
N MET A 209 -8.48 3.22 -7.12
CA MET A 209 -7.76 2.44 -8.12
C MET A 209 -7.92 0.93 -7.95
N GLY A 210 -8.14 0.43 -6.73
CA GLY A 210 -8.48 -0.98 -6.54
C GLY A 210 -9.82 -1.36 -7.18
N GLY A 211 -10.86 -0.55 -6.96
CA GLY A 211 -12.15 -0.73 -7.63
C GLY A 211 -12.07 -0.53 -9.15
N TYR A 212 -11.37 0.53 -9.57
CA TYR A 212 -11.10 0.79 -10.99
C TYR A 212 -10.43 -0.38 -11.71
N LEU A 213 -9.43 -0.99 -11.08
CA LEU A 213 -8.73 -2.15 -11.65
C LEU A 213 -9.68 -3.30 -11.97
N LEU A 214 -10.64 -3.59 -11.07
CA LEU A 214 -11.63 -4.65 -11.30
C LEU A 214 -12.66 -4.26 -12.38
N LEU A 215 -13.10 -2.99 -12.43
CA LEU A 215 -13.95 -2.51 -13.53
C LEU A 215 -13.23 -2.59 -14.87
N ARG A 216 -11.93 -2.26 -14.92
CA ARG A 216 -11.09 -2.35 -16.13
C ARG A 216 -10.87 -3.79 -16.58
N LEU A 217 -10.62 -4.69 -15.64
CA LEU A 217 -10.32 -6.11 -15.91
C LEU A 217 -11.54 -7.01 -15.72
N ARG A 218 -12.76 -6.46 -15.83
CA ARG A 218 -13.98 -7.24 -15.79
C ARG A 218 -13.99 -8.42 -16.78
N PRO A 219 -13.51 -8.28 -18.03
CA PRO A 219 -13.44 -9.42 -18.95
C PRO A 219 -12.60 -10.59 -18.41
N LEU A 220 -11.50 -10.32 -17.69
CA LEU A 220 -10.71 -11.36 -17.03
C LEU A 220 -11.51 -12.06 -15.92
N LEU A 221 -12.27 -11.30 -15.12
CA LEU A 221 -13.10 -11.87 -14.05
C LEU A 221 -14.20 -12.78 -14.61
N GLU A 222 -14.80 -12.39 -15.72
CA GLU A 222 -15.83 -13.17 -16.43
C GLU A 222 -15.24 -14.45 -17.03
N SER A 223 -14.12 -14.36 -17.74
CA SER A 223 -13.44 -15.53 -18.31
C SER A 223 -13.06 -16.56 -17.25
N ALA A 224 -12.60 -16.10 -16.06
CA ALA A 224 -12.28 -16.99 -14.96
C ALA A 224 -13.53 -17.56 -14.25
N GLY A 225 -14.72 -16.99 -14.44
CA GLY A 225 -16.01 -17.41 -13.87
C GLY A 225 -16.13 -17.13 -12.36
N TRP A 226 -15.44 -17.89 -11.51
CA TRP A 226 -15.48 -17.74 -10.06
C TRP A 226 -15.08 -16.34 -9.57
N ALA A 227 -14.21 -15.64 -10.30
CA ALA A 227 -13.63 -14.37 -9.90
C ALA A 227 -14.67 -13.25 -9.87
N SER A 228 -15.67 -13.26 -10.77
CA SER A 228 -16.81 -12.35 -10.74
C SER A 228 -17.63 -12.52 -9.47
N GLY A 229 -17.95 -13.76 -9.10
CA GLY A 229 -18.63 -14.08 -7.85
C GLY A 229 -17.82 -13.66 -6.61
N ALA A 230 -16.50 -13.91 -6.61
CA ALA A 230 -15.62 -13.51 -5.52
C ALA A 230 -15.54 -11.99 -5.36
N ALA A 231 -15.50 -11.23 -6.45
CA ALA A 231 -15.57 -9.77 -6.42
C ALA A 231 -16.93 -9.29 -5.89
N ALA A 232 -18.03 -9.83 -6.40
CA ALA A 232 -19.37 -9.43 -6.00
C ALA A 232 -19.62 -9.67 -4.51
N TRP A 233 -19.38 -10.88 -4.02
CA TRP A 233 -19.56 -11.21 -2.60
C TRP A 233 -18.55 -10.53 -1.70
N GLY A 234 -17.28 -10.47 -2.10
CA GLY A 234 -16.23 -9.80 -1.33
C GLY A 234 -16.52 -8.31 -1.14
N GLY A 235 -16.96 -7.63 -2.19
CA GLY A 235 -17.39 -6.24 -2.13
C GLY A 235 -18.62 -6.04 -1.26
N ALA A 236 -19.67 -6.85 -1.43
CA ALA A 236 -20.91 -6.77 -0.65
C ALA A 236 -20.69 -7.02 0.85
N LEU A 237 -19.94 -8.08 1.20
CA LEU A 237 -19.61 -8.41 2.59
C LEU A 237 -18.72 -7.34 3.24
N THR A 238 -17.79 -6.75 2.46
CA THR A 238 -17.01 -5.61 2.95
C THR A 238 -17.91 -4.40 3.20
N ALA A 239 -18.81 -4.09 2.27
CA ALA A 239 -19.75 -2.98 2.43
C ALA A 239 -20.61 -3.14 3.68
N LEU A 240 -21.11 -4.33 3.95
CA LEU A 240 -21.91 -4.65 5.13
C LEU A 240 -21.09 -4.56 6.42
N ALA A 241 -19.96 -5.29 6.49
CA ALA A 241 -19.16 -5.38 7.70
C ALA A 241 -18.50 -4.04 8.07
N LEU A 242 -17.90 -3.34 7.10
CA LEU A 242 -17.29 -2.03 7.33
C LEU A 242 -18.34 -0.92 7.50
N GLY A 243 -19.57 -1.10 6.98
CA GLY A 243 -20.72 -0.27 7.34
C GLY A 243 -21.05 -0.36 8.83
N ALA A 244 -21.05 -1.57 9.41
CA ALA A 244 -21.24 -1.77 10.84
C ALA A 244 -20.05 -1.20 11.67
N VAL A 245 -18.81 -1.37 11.18
CA VAL A 245 -17.63 -0.73 11.77
C VAL A 245 -17.77 0.80 11.77
N ALA A 246 -18.17 1.40 10.65
CA ALA A 246 -18.38 2.86 10.55
C ALA A 246 -19.42 3.37 11.55
N LEU A 247 -20.55 2.66 11.69
CA LEU A 247 -21.61 3.00 12.63
C LEU A 247 -21.12 3.00 14.08
N ALA A 248 -20.19 2.10 14.44
CA ALA A 248 -19.67 1.96 15.79
C ALA A 248 -18.55 2.98 16.15
N GLN A 249 -17.99 3.70 15.18
CA GLN A 249 -16.87 4.62 15.42
C GLN A 249 -17.31 5.85 16.22
N ARG A 250 -16.41 6.33 17.09
CA ARG A 250 -16.53 7.57 17.86
C ARG A 250 -15.72 8.72 17.26
N ASP A 251 -14.74 8.41 16.46
CA ASP A 251 -13.89 9.35 15.77
C ASP A 251 -14.42 9.59 14.36
N LEU A 252 -14.51 10.86 13.95
CA LEU A 252 -15.09 11.24 12.65
C LEU A 252 -14.25 10.72 11.48
N LYS A 253 -12.92 10.83 11.55
CA LYS A 253 -12.06 10.31 10.48
C LYS A 253 -12.10 8.78 10.42
N GLN A 254 -12.17 8.09 11.57
CA GLN A 254 -12.33 6.63 11.60
C GLN A 254 -13.67 6.19 10.99
N LEU A 255 -14.78 6.90 11.30
CA LEU A 255 -16.06 6.68 10.67
C LEU A 255 -15.97 6.86 9.15
N LEU A 256 -15.34 7.96 8.69
CA LEU A 256 -15.15 8.23 7.27
C LEU A 256 -14.25 7.20 6.60
N ALA A 257 -13.21 6.71 7.26
CA ALA A 257 -12.34 5.67 6.74
C ALA A 257 -13.08 4.34 6.55
N ALA A 258 -13.77 3.85 7.59
CA ALA A 258 -14.54 2.61 7.51
C ALA A 258 -15.65 2.70 6.45
N SER A 259 -16.35 3.84 6.40
CA SER A 259 -17.34 4.08 5.36
C SER A 259 -16.75 4.22 3.96
N THR A 260 -15.47 4.59 3.81
CA THR A 260 -14.78 4.55 2.51
C THR A 260 -14.60 3.11 2.02
N ALA A 261 -14.05 2.23 2.86
CA ALA A 261 -13.92 0.81 2.52
C ALA A 261 -15.28 0.19 2.18
N ALA A 262 -16.33 0.55 2.93
CA ALA A 262 -17.69 0.10 2.66
C ALA A 262 -18.21 0.60 1.29
N GLN A 263 -18.01 1.88 0.94
CA GLN A 263 -18.46 2.42 -0.35
C GLN A 263 -17.65 1.85 -1.52
N LEU A 264 -16.34 1.64 -1.36
CA LEU A 264 -15.53 0.94 -2.37
C LEU A 264 -15.96 -0.53 -2.52
N GLY A 265 -16.55 -1.13 -1.49
CA GLY A 265 -17.21 -2.43 -1.57
C GLY A 265 -18.32 -2.45 -2.62
N PHE A 266 -19.10 -1.36 -2.77
CA PHE A 266 -20.09 -1.23 -3.86
C PHE A 266 -19.44 -1.16 -5.25
N VAL A 267 -18.26 -0.55 -5.39
CA VAL A 267 -17.54 -0.52 -6.68
C VAL A 267 -16.98 -1.91 -7.03
N VAL A 268 -16.43 -2.61 -6.04
CA VAL A 268 -15.92 -3.98 -6.20
C VAL A 268 -17.08 -4.94 -6.54
N LEU A 269 -18.22 -4.80 -5.86
CA LEU A 269 -19.47 -5.50 -6.19
C LEU A 269 -19.90 -5.22 -7.62
N ALA A 270 -19.90 -3.95 -8.04
CA ALA A 270 -20.27 -3.54 -9.39
C ALA A 270 -19.42 -4.24 -10.48
N ALA A 271 -18.12 -4.33 -10.26
CA ALA A 271 -17.22 -5.05 -11.16
C ALA A 271 -17.59 -6.54 -11.27
N GLY A 272 -17.90 -7.18 -10.14
CA GLY A 272 -18.29 -8.59 -10.09
C GLY A 272 -19.69 -8.87 -10.63
N ALA A 273 -20.65 -7.95 -10.40
CA ALA A 273 -22.03 -8.06 -10.86
C ALA A 273 -22.23 -7.59 -12.32
N GLY A 274 -21.22 -7.00 -12.94
CA GLY A 274 -21.32 -6.56 -14.34
C GLY A 274 -21.91 -5.18 -14.54
N SER A 275 -21.86 -4.28 -13.53
CA SER A 275 -22.31 -2.89 -13.62
C SER A 275 -21.10 -1.94 -13.74
N VAL A 276 -20.43 -1.91 -14.88
CA VAL A 276 -19.26 -1.05 -15.11
C VAL A 276 -19.66 0.42 -15.07
N ALA A 277 -20.76 0.78 -15.72
CA ALA A 277 -21.26 2.15 -15.71
C ALA A 277 -21.70 2.59 -14.32
N GLY A 278 -22.47 1.74 -13.60
CA GLY A 278 -22.88 1.99 -12.23
C GLY A 278 -21.70 2.14 -11.28
N GLY A 279 -20.70 1.23 -11.38
CA GLY A 279 -19.45 1.30 -10.61
C GLY A 279 -18.64 2.56 -10.90
N THR A 280 -18.58 2.98 -12.17
CA THR A 280 -17.90 4.22 -12.60
C THR A 280 -18.61 5.46 -12.06
N ALA A 281 -19.92 5.55 -12.21
CA ALA A 281 -20.74 6.65 -11.66
C ALA A 281 -20.58 6.75 -10.14
N HIS A 282 -20.58 5.59 -9.46
CA HIS A 282 -20.42 5.55 -8.01
C HIS A 282 -19.03 6.02 -7.59
N LEU A 283 -17.96 5.58 -8.28
CA LEU A 283 -16.57 6.00 -8.03
C LEU A 283 -16.40 7.50 -8.18
N VAL A 284 -16.94 8.10 -9.26
CA VAL A 284 -16.90 9.55 -9.54
C VAL A 284 -17.65 10.34 -8.46
N ALA A 285 -18.85 9.94 -8.12
CA ALA A 285 -19.67 10.59 -7.10
C ALA A 285 -19.06 10.46 -5.70
N HIS A 286 -18.57 9.26 -5.36
CA HIS A 286 -17.89 8.97 -4.11
C HIS A 286 -16.66 9.85 -3.90
N ALA A 287 -15.88 10.10 -4.96
CA ALA A 287 -14.71 10.96 -4.91
C ALA A 287 -15.04 12.38 -4.41
N ALA A 288 -16.12 12.99 -4.92
CA ALA A 288 -16.57 14.30 -4.46
C ALA A 288 -17.10 14.27 -3.02
N VAL A 289 -17.97 13.32 -2.70
CA VAL A 289 -18.59 13.17 -1.38
C VAL A 289 -17.53 12.97 -0.29
N LYS A 290 -16.60 12.06 -0.50
CA LYS A 290 -15.61 11.73 0.51
C LYS A 290 -14.54 12.80 0.67
N SER A 291 -14.08 13.40 -0.42
CA SER A 291 -13.14 14.53 -0.32
C SER A 291 -13.75 15.68 0.47
N LEU A 292 -14.99 16.01 0.21
CA LEU A 292 -15.74 17.00 0.99
C LEU A 292 -15.74 16.68 2.48
N LEU A 293 -16.16 15.47 2.84
CA LEU A 293 -16.31 15.07 4.24
C LEU A 293 -14.98 15.03 4.99
N PHE A 294 -13.89 14.55 4.35
CA PHE A 294 -12.56 14.56 4.96
C PHE A 294 -11.98 15.97 5.10
N LEU A 295 -12.19 16.87 4.13
CA LEU A 295 -11.77 18.26 4.24
C LEU A 295 -12.53 18.98 5.36
N ALA A 296 -13.84 18.77 5.47
CA ALA A 296 -14.65 19.34 6.54
C ALA A 296 -14.22 18.82 7.93
N ALA A 297 -13.94 17.52 8.06
CA ALA A 297 -13.35 16.95 9.27
C ALA A 297 -12.01 17.60 9.62
N GLY A 298 -11.17 17.87 8.59
CA GLY A 298 -9.90 18.57 8.77
C GLY A 298 -10.05 20.01 9.26
N VAL A 299 -11.09 20.72 8.81
CA VAL A 299 -11.39 22.07 9.32
C VAL A 299 -11.71 22.03 10.81
N TRP A 300 -12.58 21.10 11.23
CA TRP A 300 -12.94 20.98 12.65
C TRP A 300 -11.78 20.47 13.50
N LEU A 301 -10.95 19.56 12.99
CA LEU A 301 -9.73 19.15 13.68
C LEU A 301 -8.79 20.33 13.93
N ALA A 302 -8.55 21.18 12.91
CA ALA A 302 -7.70 22.36 13.06
C ALA A 302 -8.30 23.41 14.03
N ALA A 303 -9.64 23.59 14.00
CA ALA A 303 -10.32 24.58 14.81
C ALA A 303 -10.57 24.14 16.27
N LEU A 304 -10.82 22.85 16.51
CA LEU A 304 -11.26 22.31 17.80
C LEU A 304 -10.26 21.33 18.43
N GLY A 305 -9.21 20.94 17.71
CA GLY A 305 -8.16 20.01 18.20
C GLY A 305 -8.65 18.59 18.44
N THR A 306 -9.83 18.21 17.94
CA THR A 306 -10.43 16.89 18.19
C THR A 306 -11.17 16.36 16.98
N GLU A 307 -11.23 15.04 16.88
CA GLU A 307 -11.99 14.28 15.88
C GLU A 307 -13.12 13.45 16.55
N ASP A 308 -13.22 13.49 17.89
CA ASP A 308 -14.25 12.77 18.63
C ASP A 308 -15.64 13.36 18.35
N LEU A 309 -16.56 12.53 17.87
CA LEU A 309 -17.91 12.93 17.49
C LEU A 309 -18.73 13.50 18.66
N GLY A 310 -18.46 13.03 19.90
CA GLY A 310 -19.08 13.55 21.09
C GLY A 310 -18.61 14.99 21.39
N ALA A 311 -17.32 15.26 21.25
CA ALA A 311 -16.73 16.59 21.42
C ALA A 311 -17.08 17.55 20.26
N LEU A 312 -17.34 17.02 19.04
CA LEU A 312 -17.77 17.77 17.87
C LEU A 312 -19.26 18.13 17.86
N ARG A 313 -20.04 17.80 18.91
CA ARG A 313 -21.47 18.12 18.95
C ARG A 313 -21.75 19.58 18.67
N GLY A 314 -22.65 19.82 17.71
CA GLY A 314 -23.07 21.14 17.28
C GLY A 314 -22.05 21.91 16.45
N ALA A 315 -20.91 21.32 16.07
CA ALA A 315 -19.88 21.98 15.27
C ALA A 315 -20.42 22.50 13.93
N ALA A 316 -21.27 21.71 13.27
CA ALA A 316 -21.88 22.08 11.97
C ALA A 316 -22.86 23.26 12.07
N ARG A 317 -23.46 23.51 13.24
CA ARG A 317 -24.32 24.68 13.44
C ARG A 317 -23.53 25.95 13.71
N ARG A 318 -22.39 25.81 14.39
CA ARG A 318 -21.52 26.95 14.76
C ARG A 318 -20.72 27.46 13.56
N ASP A 319 -20.13 26.55 12.80
CA ASP A 319 -19.44 26.85 11.54
C ASP A 319 -20.31 26.41 10.36
N ARG A 320 -21.25 27.28 9.95
CA ARG A 320 -22.18 27.00 8.83
C ARG A 320 -21.45 26.87 7.50
N ALA A 321 -20.33 27.55 7.32
CA ALA A 321 -19.55 27.51 6.09
C ALA A 321 -18.97 26.11 5.83
N THR A 322 -18.64 25.36 6.86
CA THR A 322 -18.22 23.95 6.77
C THR A 322 -19.42 23.02 6.97
N GLY A 323 -20.35 23.38 7.89
CA GLY A 323 -21.46 22.52 8.29
C GLY A 323 -22.49 22.25 7.20
N LEU A 324 -22.85 23.25 6.38
CA LEU A 324 -23.77 23.06 5.26
C LEU A 324 -23.20 22.15 4.17
N PRO A 325 -21.97 22.39 3.64
CA PRO A 325 -21.33 21.45 2.74
C PRO A 325 -21.21 20.02 3.32
N PHE A 326 -20.81 19.90 4.60
CA PHE A 326 -20.75 18.59 5.26
C PHE A 326 -22.11 17.89 5.30
N ALA A 327 -23.19 18.62 5.59
CA ALA A 327 -24.54 18.06 5.62
C ALA A 327 -24.96 17.53 4.25
N VAL A 328 -24.68 18.26 3.15
CA VAL A 328 -24.88 17.78 1.79
C VAL A 328 -24.10 16.49 1.53
N GLY A 329 -22.81 16.46 1.87
CA GLY A 329 -21.97 15.26 1.71
C GLY A 329 -22.46 14.07 2.56
N ALA A 330 -22.87 14.30 3.79
CA ALA A 330 -23.41 13.26 4.67
C ALA A 330 -24.74 12.69 4.19
N LEU A 331 -25.66 13.54 3.71
CA LEU A 331 -26.91 13.11 3.10
C LEU A 331 -26.68 12.37 1.78
N ALA A 332 -25.72 12.82 0.97
CA ALA A 332 -25.30 12.10 -0.23
C ALA A 332 -24.72 10.72 0.11
N LEU A 333 -23.86 10.64 1.14
CA LEU A 333 -23.30 9.38 1.64
C LEU A 333 -24.37 8.42 2.14
N ALA A 334 -25.40 8.95 2.80
CA ALA A 334 -26.58 8.20 3.24
C ALA A 334 -27.35 7.58 2.07
N GLY A 335 -27.26 8.16 0.88
CA GLY A 335 -28.08 7.80 -0.27
C GLY A 335 -29.46 8.47 -0.24
N VAL A 336 -29.54 9.70 0.27
CA VAL A 336 -30.77 10.48 0.29
C VAL A 336 -30.98 11.17 -1.06
N PRO A 337 -32.14 10.98 -1.73
CA PRO A 337 -32.43 11.63 -3.00
C PRO A 337 -32.61 13.16 -2.84
N PRO A 338 -32.31 13.93 -3.87
CA PRO A 338 -31.78 13.57 -5.18
C PRO A 338 -30.25 13.54 -5.23
N LEU A 339 -29.56 13.33 -4.09
CA LEU A 339 -28.11 13.40 -3.99
C LEU A 339 -27.40 12.19 -4.60
N SER A 340 -26.11 12.33 -4.90
CA SER A 340 -25.42 11.52 -5.88
C SER A 340 -25.33 10.02 -5.58
N LEU A 341 -25.06 9.59 -4.33
CA LEU A 341 -24.84 8.17 -4.05
C LEU A 341 -26.13 7.34 -3.94
N TRP A 342 -27.30 7.96 -3.96
CA TRP A 342 -28.58 7.27 -4.08
C TRP A 342 -28.70 6.57 -5.44
N ALA A 343 -28.74 7.33 -6.54
CA ALA A 343 -28.93 6.79 -7.88
C ALA A 343 -27.80 5.83 -8.29
N THR A 344 -26.54 6.12 -7.91
CA THR A 344 -25.41 5.27 -8.27
C THR A 344 -25.43 3.90 -7.57
N LYS A 345 -25.89 3.82 -6.31
CA LYS A 345 -26.09 2.54 -5.62
C LYS A 345 -27.18 1.71 -6.28
N ASP A 346 -28.28 2.37 -6.66
CA ASP A 346 -29.41 1.70 -7.29
C ASP A 346 -29.07 1.18 -8.68
N GLU A 347 -28.23 1.90 -9.44
CA GLU A 347 -27.72 1.44 -10.72
C GLU A 347 -26.83 0.18 -10.57
N ILE A 348 -26.02 0.10 -9.51
CA ILE A 348 -25.27 -1.12 -9.17
C ILE A 348 -26.22 -2.24 -8.76
N LEU A 349 -27.22 -1.93 -7.93
CA LEU A 349 -28.18 -2.90 -7.41
C LEU A 349 -29.03 -3.54 -8.53
N ALA A 350 -29.29 -2.78 -9.61
CA ALA A 350 -30.03 -3.26 -10.77
C ALA A 350 -29.34 -4.43 -11.50
N ALA A 351 -28.02 -4.55 -11.38
CA ALA A 351 -27.25 -5.64 -11.97
C ALA A 351 -27.10 -6.88 -11.05
N VAL A 352 -27.65 -6.83 -9.83
CA VAL A 352 -27.53 -7.93 -8.86
C VAL A 352 -28.67 -8.92 -9.05
N GLU A 353 -28.39 -10.07 -9.65
CA GLU A 353 -29.40 -11.11 -9.95
C GLU A 353 -29.73 -12.00 -8.74
N SER A 354 -28.72 -12.28 -7.88
CA SER A 354 -28.89 -13.17 -6.72
C SER A 354 -29.71 -12.50 -5.61
N PRO A 355 -30.87 -13.06 -5.19
CA PRO A 355 -31.68 -12.51 -4.11
C PRO A 355 -30.94 -12.38 -2.78
N ALA A 356 -30.05 -13.33 -2.46
CA ALA A 356 -29.25 -13.30 -1.25
C ALA A 356 -28.24 -12.14 -1.29
N LEU A 357 -27.53 -11.97 -2.41
CA LEU A 357 -26.60 -10.87 -2.61
C LEU A 357 -27.34 -9.52 -2.58
N TYR A 358 -28.50 -9.43 -3.25
CA TYR A 358 -29.36 -8.25 -3.23
C TYR A 358 -29.73 -7.84 -1.79
N GLY A 359 -30.15 -8.79 -0.95
CA GLY A 359 -30.45 -8.55 0.46
C GLY A 359 -29.25 -8.01 1.25
N VAL A 360 -28.06 -8.56 1.03
CA VAL A 360 -26.80 -8.08 1.68
C VAL A 360 -26.48 -6.64 1.23
N VAL A 361 -26.61 -6.34 -0.05
CA VAL A 361 -26.35 -5.00 -0.62
C VAL A 361 -27.35 -3.98 -0.09
N LEU A 362 -28.62 -4.35 0.02
CA LEU A 362 -29.66 -3.49 0.59
C LEU A 362 -29.40 -3.19 2.08
N ALA A 363 -28.98 -4.21 2.85
CA ALA A 363 -28.57 -4.04 4.25
C ALA A 363 -27.33 -3.13 4.38
N ALA A 364 -26.33 -3.28 3.51
CA ALA A 364 -25.18 -2.40 3.46
C ALA A 364 -25.57 -0.95 3.11
N SER A 365 -26.54 -0.76 2.21
CA SER A 365 -27.10 0.55 1.87
C SER A 365 -27.82 1.19 3.07
N ALA A 366 -28.60 0.42 3.82
CA ALA A 366 -29.22 0.87 5.07
C ALA A 366 -28.18 1.28 6.12
N LEU A 367 -27.11 0.48 6.30
CA LEU A 367 -26.01 0.84 7.20
C LEU A 367 -25.34 2.16 6.77
N SER A 368 -25.23 2.40 5.45
CA SER A 368 -24.65 3.67 4.99
C SER A 368 -25.51 4.88 5.38
N ALA A 369 -26.83 4.76 5.37
CA ALA A 369 -27.74 5.77 5.86
C ALA A 369 -27.64 5.95 7.38
N LEU A 370 -27.47 4.84 8.13
CA LEU A 370 -27.36 4.87 9.60
C LEU A 370 -26.07 5.58 10.06
N TYR A 371 -24.88 5.21 9.54
CA TYR A 371 -23.64 5.86 10.00
C TYR A 371 -23.53 7.33 9.56
N ALA A 372 -24.03 7.67 8.37
CA ALA A 372 -24.08 9.05 7.91
C ALA A 372 -25.08 9.89 8.73
N GLY A 373 -26.25 9.32 9.03
CA GLY A 373 -27.24 9.92 9.91
C GLY A 373 -26.73 10.13 11.34
N LYS A 374 -25.97 9.16 11.91
CA LYS A 374 -25.28 9.30 13.20
C LYS A 374 -24.36 10.51 13.22
N ALA A 375 -23.46 10.61 12.23
CA ALA A 375 -22.52 11.71 12.13
C ALA A 375 -23.25 13.06 12.02
N LEU A 376 -24.25 13.13 11.13
CA LEU A 376 -25.04 14.34 10.91
C LEU A 376 -25.81 14.74 12.18
N GLY A 377 -26.47 13.78 12.84
CA GLY A 377 -27.23 14.00 14.06
C GLY A 377 -26.38 14.57 15.20
N LEU A 378 -25.18 14.04 15.42
CA LEU A 378 -24.25 14.54 16.44
C LEU A 378 -23.72 15.93 16.11
N LEU A 379 -23.28 16.15 14.87
CA LEU A 379 -22.71 17.43 14.43
C LEU A 379 -23.76 18.57 14.38
N LEU A 380 -25.04 18.25 14.17
CA LEU A 380 -26.16 19.20 14.23
C LEU A 380 -26.83 19.30 15.61
N ALA A 381 -26.48 18.45 16.57
CA ALA A 381 -27.11 18.45 17.89
C ALA A 381 -26.93 19.78 18.62
N SER A 382 -27.91 20.16 19.47
CA SER A 382 -27.72 21.23 20.44
C SER A 382 -26.87 20.71 21.60
N GLY A 383 -25.89 21.48 22.07
CA GLY A 383 -25.07 21.09 23.19
C GLY A 383 -24.07 22.19 23.60
N PRO A 384 -23.57 22.16 24.85
CA PRO A 384 -22.51 23.07 25.23
C PRO A 384 -21.29 22.84 24.33
N PRO A 385 -20.53 23.91 24.03
CA PRO A 385 -19.32 23.78 23.24
C PRO A 385 -18.32 22.88 24.00
N GLY A 386 -17.74 21.88 23.32
CA GLY A 386 -16.46 21.36 23.75
C GLY A 386 -15.51 22.54 23.89
N THR A 387 -14.71 22.57 24.94
CA THR A 387 -13.72 23.63 25.19
C THR A 387 -12.79 23.71 24.01
N ALA A 388 -13.03 24.68 23.11
CA ALA A 388 -12.18 24.93 21.97
C ALA A 388 -10.84 25.46 22.46
N VAL A 389 -9.79 24.70 22.32
CA VAL A 389 -8.42 25.22 22.41
C VAL A 389 -8.13 25.83 21.03
N ARG A 390 -8.53 27.09 20.87
CA ARG A 390 -8.16 27.90 19.70
C ARG A 390 -6.74 28.39 19.93
N GLU A 391 -5.76 27.82 19.24
CA GLU A 391 -4.47 28.48 19.12
C GLU A 391 -4.63 29.72 18.23
N PRO A 392 -4.24 30.93 18.69
CA PRO A 392 -4.34 32.14 17.89
C PRO A 392 -3.32 32.05 16.74
N GLY A 393 -3.78 31.95 15.49
CA GLY A 393 -2.94 32.09 14.31
C GLY A 393 -3.18 31.13 13.15
N GLU A 394 -4.11 30.16 13.24
CA GLU A 394 -4.38 29.19 12.16
C GLU A 394 -5.67 29.49 11.37
N GLU A 395 -5.91 30.74 11.03
CA GLU A 395 -6.98 31.05 10.06
C GLU A 395 -6.49 30.76 8.64
N THR A 396 -6.94 29.61 8.08
CA THR A 396 -6.95 29.43 6.63
C THR A 396 -7.76 30.57 6.02
N ALA A 397 -7.22 31.26 5.02
CA ALA A 397 -7.97 32.31 4.33
C ALA A 397 -9.34 31.76 3.91
N GLU A 398 -10.42 32.39 4.33
CA GLU A 398 -11.79 31.88 4.21
C GLU A 398 -12.16 31.38 2.81
N PRO A 399 -11.78 32.07 1.70
CA PRO A 399 -12.08 31.58 0.34
C PRO A 399 -11.28 30.31 -0.03
N LEU A 400 -10.07 30.09 0.48
CA LEU A 400 -9.28 28.87 0.22
C LEU A 400 -9.88 27.65 0.93
N ARG A 401 -10.65 27.86 1.98
CA ARG A 401 -11.39 26.83 2.71
C ARG A 401 -12.76 26.59 2.10
N THR A 402 -13.55 27.66 1.88
CA THR A 402 -14.97 27.55 1.53
C THR A 402 -15.20 27.18 0.08
N ALA A 403 -14.40 27.69 -0.87
CA ALA A 403 -14.59 27.39 -2.29
C ALA A 403 -14.43 25.91 -2.63
N PRO A 404 -13.36 25.19 -2.18
CA PRO A 404 -13.25 23.75 -2.39
C PRO A 404 -14.42 22.96 -1.75
N LEU A 405 -14.83 23.30 -0.53
CA LEU A 405 -15.94 22.62 0.14
C LEU A 405 -17.27 22.81 -0.62
N THR A 406 -17.55 24.04 -1.09
CA THR A 406 -18.77 24.35 -1.86
C THR A 406 -18.81 23.63 -3.20
N LEU A 407 -17.66 23.63 -3.93
CA LEU A 407 -17.60 22.94 -5.22
C LEU A 407 -17.71 21.42 -5.09
N LEU A 408 -17.09 20.84 -4.05
CA LEU A 408 -17.26 19.41 -3.75
C LEU A 408 -18.68 19.09 -3.30
N ALA A 409 -19.36 19.99 -2.57
CA ALA A 409 -20.76 19.83 -2.19
C ALA A 409 -21.70 19.90 -3.41
N ALA A 410 -21.42 20.79 -4.37
CA ALA A 410 -22.11 20.79 -5.66
C ALA A 410 -21.92 19.46 -6.40
N GLY A 411 -20.68 18.95 -6.46
CA GLY A 411 -20.40 17.60 -7.00
C GLY A 411 -21.19 16.51 -6.26
N ALA A 412 -21.20 16.52 -4.93
CA ALA A 412 -21.97 15.57 -4.11
C ALA A 412 -23.48 15.67 -4.35
N ALA A 413 -23.99 16.82 -4.76
CA ALA A 413 -25.40 16.99 -5.10
C ALA A 413 -25.75 16.48 -6.50
N VAL A 414 -24.90 16.76 -7.52
CA VAL A 414 -25.31 16.61 -8.93
C VAL A 414 -24.74 15.37 -9.63
N LEU A 415 -23.60 14.79 -9.18
CA LEU A 415 -22.95 13.70 -9.89
C LEU A 415 -23.76 12.39 -9.93
N GLY A 416 -24.80 12.26 -9.11
CA GLY A 416 -25.78 11.18 -9.20
C GLY A 416 -26.56 11.15 -10.53
N ALA A 417 -26.65 12.27 -11.22
CA ALA A 417 -27.25 12.36 -12.55
C ALA A 417 -26.58 11.44 -13.57
N LEU A 418 -25.29 11.06 -13.36
CA LEU A 418 -24.58 10.09 -14.20
C LEU A 418 -25.22 8.70 -14.18
N ALA A 419 -26.01 8.37 -13.14
CA ALA A 419 -26.73 7.12 -13.00
C ALA A 419 -28.24 7.26 -13.32
N LEU A 420 -28.67 8.41 -13.84
CA LEU A 420 -30.06 8.68 -14.21
C LEU A 420 -30.18 9.04 -15.70
N PRO A 421 -31.32 8.70 -16.36
CA PRO A 421 -31.57 9.12 -17.73
C PRO A 421 -31.59 10.65 -17.88
N PRO A 422 -31.07 11.21 -18.99
CA PRO A 422 -30.46 10.52 -20.13
C PRO A 422 -28.98 10.17 -19.94
N LEU A 423 -28.28 10.75 -18.93
CA LEU A 423 -26.82 10.63 -18.77
C LEU A 423 -26.35 9.20 -18.50
N ALA A 424 -27.15 8.37 -17.85
CA ALA A 424 -26.80 6.95 -17.62
C ALA A 424 -26.57 6.21 -18.95
N GLY A 425 -27.41 6.45 -19.97
CA GLY A 425 -27.23 5.84 -21.28
C GLY A 425 -25.97 6.32 -22.01
N GLU A 426 -25.60 7.60 -21.85
CA GLU A 426 -24.36 8.13 -22.40
C GLU A 426 -23.14 7.52 -21.71
N LEU A 427 -23.17 7.42 -20.37
CA LEU A 427 -22.09 6.80 -19.61
C LEU A 427 -21.91 5.33 -19.98
N LYS A 428 -23.00 4.55 -20.08
CA LYS A 428 -22.95 3.13 -20.53
C LYS A 428 -22.29 2.98 -21.89
N ARG A 429 -22.64 3.82 -22.85
CA ARG A 429 -21.98 3.85 -24.16
C ARG A 429 -20.52 4.24 -24.08
N ALA A 430 -20.20 5.24 -23.26
CA ALA A 430 -18.84 5.73 -23.11
C ALA A 430 -17.89 4.70 -22.50
N VAL A 431 -18.36 3.91 -21.52
CA VAL A 431 -17.56 2.85 -20.86
C VAL A 431 -17.63 1.49 -21.59
N GLY A 432 -18.33 1.41 -22.75
CA GLY A 432 -18.41 0.19 -23.55
C GLY A 432 -19.42 -0.85 -23.02
N ALA A 433 -20.38 -0.46 -22.21
CA ALA A 433 -21.37 -1.35 -21.59
C ALA A 433 -22.84 -0.93 -21.84
N PRO A 434 -23.26 -0.75 -23.10
CA PRO A 434 -24.60 -0.19 -23.42
C PRO A 434 -25.77 -1.07 -22.99
N GLY A 435 -25.54 -2.38 -22.79
CA GLY A 435 -26.57 -3.37 -22.41
C GLY A 435 -26.76 -3.54 -20.91
N GLU A 436 -26.08 -2.77 -20.06
CA GLU A 436 -26.24 -2.88 -18.61
C GLU A 436 -27.68 -2.49 -18.17
N PRO A 437 -28.26 -3.23 -17.20
CA PRO A 437 -29.57 -2.89 -16.66
C PRO A 437 -29.57 -1.53 -15.98
N SER A 438 -30.73 -0.88 -15.90
CA SER A 438 -30.92 0.38 -15.18
C SER A 438 -31.90 0.20 -14.03
N ALA A 439 -31.72 1.00 -12.98
CA ALA A 439 -32.61 1.01 -11.83
C ALA A 439 -34.03 1.42 -12.22
N GLY A 440 -35.02 0.60 -11.84
CA GLY A 440 -36.42 0.91 -12.03
C GLY A 440 -36.93 1.97 -11.05
N ALA A 441 -37.97 2.71 -11.42
CA ALA A 441 -38.54 3.75 -10.58
C ALA A 441 -39.00 3.24 -9.20
N ALA A 442 -39.54 2.02 -9.16
CA ALA A 442 -39.99 1.39 -7.90
C ALA A 442 -38.80 1.11 -6.95
N THR A 443 -37.67 0.62 -7.50
CA THR A 443 -36.43 0.39 -6.72
C THR A 443 -35.88 1.72 -6.19
N LEU A 444 -35.78 2.73 -7.05
CA LEU A 444 -35.35 4.09 -6.67
C LEU A 444 -36.22 4.68 -5.55
N ALA A 445 -37.54 4.50 -5.61
CA ALA A 445 -38.44 4.98 -4.58
C ALA A 445 -38.30 4.19 -3.27
N ALA A 446 -38.16 2.86 -3.32
CA ALA A 446 -38.05 2.03 -2.13
C ALA A 446 -36.73 2.30 -1.38
N THR A 447 -35.59 2.40 -2.09
CA THR A 447 -34.29 2.72 -1.51
C THR A 447 -34.22 4.16 -0.97
N ALA A 448 -34.94 5.12 -1.63
CA ALA A 448 -35.09 6.47 -1.14
C ALA A 448 -35.83 6.51 0.22
N ILE A 449 -36.93 5.79 0.34
CA ILE A 449 -37.71 5.70 1.60
C ILE A 449 -36.81 5.05 2.69
N LEU A 450 -36.11 3.97 2.37
CA LEU A 450 -35.21 3.29 3.29
C LEU A 450 -34.10 4.25 3.77
N ALA A 451 -33.45 4.96 2.84
CA ALA A 451 -32.35 5.89 3.15
C ALA A 451 -32.84 7.06 4.03
N LEU A 452 -33.99 7.66 3.70
CA LEU A 452 -34.59 8.73 4.48
C LEU A 452 -34.98 8.27 5.89
N ALA A 453 -35.65 7.13 6.01
CA ALA A 453 -36.10 6.59 7.29
C ALA A 453 -34.89 6.21 8.17
N ALA A 454 -33.90 5.51 7.61
CA ALA A 454 -32.70 5.11 8.33
C ALA A 454 -31.86 6.33 8.77
N THR A 455 -31.70 7.33 7.88
CA THR A 455 -30.96 8.57 8.20
C THR A 455 -31.62 9.36 9.32
N ALA A 456 -32.93 9.56 9.22
CA ALA A 456 -33.71 10.29 10.22
C ALA A 456 -33.68 9.57 11.58
N THR A 457 -33.89 8.25 11.59
CA THR A 457 -33.83 7.42 12.80
C THR A 457 -32.44 7.50 13.44
N ALA A 458 -31.36 7.33 12.64
CA ALA A 458 -30.01 7.40 13.15
C ALA A 458 -29.65 8.80 13.66
N ALA A 459 -30.09 9.87 13.00
CA ALA A 459 -29.86 11.23 13.47
C ALA A 459 -30.57 11.51 14.80
N ALA A 460 -31.81 11.05 14.94
CA ALA A 460 -32.60 11.20 16.18
C ALA A 460 -32.03 10.37 17.35
N LEU A 461 -31.54 9.16 17.07
CA LEU A 461 -31.03 8.23 18.07
C LEU A 461 -29.50 8.24 18.20
N ALA A 462 -28.80 9.18 17.55
CA ALA A 462 -27.34 9.19 17.41
C ALA A 462 -26.57 8.93 18.72
N PRO A 463 -26.91 9.53 19.88
CA PRO A 463 -26.22 9.26 21.14
C PRO A 463 -26.49 7.88 21.75
N ARG A 464 -27.52 7.17 21.24
CA ARG A 464 -27.97 5.87 21.77
C ARG A 464 -27.61 4.68 20.88
N LEU A 465 -27.04 4.93 19.71
CA LEU A 465 -26.67 3.88 18.77
C LEU A 465 -25.57 2.98 19.37
N PRO A 466 -25.65 1.66 19.16
CA PRO A 466 -24.71 0.71 19.74
C PRO A 466 -23.30 0.88 19.14
N GLU A 467 -22.29 0.78 20.00
CA GLU A 467 -20.87 0.90 19.64
C GLU A 467 -20.10 -0.32 20.13
N PRO A 468 -20.35 -1.53 19.59
CA PRO A 468 -19.74 -2.75 20.08
C PRO A 468 -18.21 -2.72 19.89
N ALA A 469 -17.47 -3.25 20.88
CA ALA A 469 -16.01 -3.18 20.94
C ALA A 469 -15.33 -3.83 19.72
N TRP A 470 -15.85 -4.95 19.24
CA TRP A 470 -15.33 -5.66 18.05
C TRP A 470 -15.40 -4.80 16.77
N ALA A 471 -16.47 -4.01 16.61
CA ALA A 471 -16.62 -3.12 15.46
C ALA A 471 -15.71 -1.89 15.60
N ARG A 472 -15.60 -1.30 16.82
CA ARG A 472 -14.65 -0.20 17.07
C ARG A 472 -13.20 -0.63 16.85
N ALA A 473 -12.87 -1.88 17.14
CA ALA A 473 -11.55 -2.46 16.90
C ALA A 473 -11.35 -2.98 15.45
N TRP A 474 -12.14 -2.51 14.49
CA TRP A 474 -12.03 -2.90 13.07
C TRP A 474 -11.99 -4.42 12.87
N LEU A 475 -12.91 -5.16 13.53
CA LEU A 475 -13.04 -6.62 13.48
C LEU A 475 -11.79 -7.35 14.00
N HIS A 476 -10.92 -6.69 14.75
CA HIS A 476 -9.60 -7.19 15.18
C HIS A 476 -8.69 -7.68 14.05
N LEU A 477 -8.89 -7.19 12.81
CA LEU A 477 -8.14 -7.64 11.63
C LEU A 477 -6.65 -7.32 11.73
N GLU A 478 -6.28 -6.17 12.30
CA GLU A 478 -4.87 -5.85 12.54
C GLU A 478 -4.21 -6.82 13.51
N THR A 479 -4.90 -7.17 14.59
CA THR A 479 -4.42 -8.17 15.56
C THR A 479 -4.27 -9.54 14.91
N ALA A 480 -5.22 -9.93 14.07
CA ALA A 480 -5.16 -11.18 13.30
C ALA A 480 -3.97 -11.18 12.33
N ALA A 481 -3.81 -10.12 11.54
CA ALA A 481 -2.68 -9.98 10.62
C ALA A 481 -1.33 -10.03 11.35
N HIS A 482 -1.23 -9.34 12.50
CA HIS A 482 -0.02 -9.35 13.30
C HIS A 482 0.29 -10.74 13.89
N THR A 483 -0.71 -11.46 14.39
CA THR A 483 -0.51 -12.80 14.98
C THR A 483 -0.27 -13.88 13.94
N LEU A 484 -0.97 -13.85 12.82
CA LEU A 484 -0.95 -14.91 11.81
C LEU A 484 0.15 -14.73 10.75
N ALA A 485 0.58 -13.50 10.47
CA ALA A 485 1.58 -13.21 9.44
C ALA A 485 2.86 -12.58 10.02
N VAL A 486 2.75 -11.45 10.74
CA VAL A 486 3.93 -10.68 11.15
C VAL A 486 4.77 -11.41 12.19
N ARG A 487 4.15 -11.92 13.27
CA ARG A 487 4.88 -12.65 14.32
C ARG A 487 5.60 -13.90 13.82
N PRO A 488 4.97 -14.79 13.02
CA PRO A 488 5.66 -15.96 12.46
C PRO A 488 6.82 -15.56 11.54
N ALA A 489 6.62 -14.57 10.65
CA ALA A 489 7.69 -14.09 9.76
C ALA A 489 8.90 -13.56 10.56
N LEU A 490 8.65 -12.74 11.58
CA LEU A 490 9.72 -12.23 12.44
C LEU A 490 10.36 -13.34 13.30
N ALA A 491 9.61 -14.33 13.74
CA ALA A 491 10.16 -15.48 14.46
C ALA A 491 11.08 -16.30 13.57
N THR A 492 10.68 -16.58 12.33
CA THR A 492 11.50 -17.25 11.32
C THR A 492 12.76 -16.44 11.00
N ALA A 493 12.64 -15.14 10.78
CA ALA A 493 13.80 -14.27 10.52
C ALA A 493 14.80 -14.29 11.69
N ARG A 494 14.33 -14.24 12.94
CA ARG A 494 15.18 -14.34 14.13
C ARG A 494 15.83 -15.72 14.25
N ALA A 495 15.11 -16.79 13.90
CA ALA A 495 15.67 -18.14 13.92
C ALA A 495 16.80 -18.29 12.87
N LEU A 496 16.57 -17.77 11.66
CA LEU A 496 17.59 -17.75 10.60
C LEU A 496 18.82 -16.90 10.98
N ALA A 497 18.61 -15.72 11.56
CA ALA A 497 19.70 -14.88 12.04
C ALA A 497 20.53 -15.60 13.12
N ARG A 498 19.86 -16.29 14.08
CA ARG A 498 20.57 -17.09 15.08
C ARG A 498 21.34 -18.24 14.45
N PHE A 499 20.79 -18.90 13.44
CA PHE A 499 21.48 -19.96 12.71
C PHE A 499 22.72 -19.41 12.01
N ASP A 500 22.62 -18.26 11.35
CA ASP A 500 23.74 -17.58 10.71
C ASP A 500 24.85 -17.28 11.73
N ASP A 501 24.52 -16.56 12.83
CA ASP A 501 25.46 -16.16 13.87
C ASP A 501 26.10 -17.36 14.62
N THR A 502 25.28 -18.41 14.92
CA THR A 502 25.73 -19.50 15.81
C THR A 502 26.29 -20.70 15.07
N VAL A 503 25.90 -20.93 13.82
CA VAL A 503 26.33 -22.09 13.04
C VAL A 503 27.29 -21.66 11.94
N LEU A 504 26.87 -20.78 11.03
CA LEU A 504 27.68 -20.42 9.86
C LEU A 504 28.91 -19.58 10.26
N ASP A 505 28.72 -18.52 11.03
CA ASP A 505 29.83 -17.67 11.46
C ASP A 505 30.82 -18.45 12.36
N ARG A 506 30.31 -19.26 13.29
CA ARG A 506 31.19 -20.12 14.12
C ARG A 506 31.93 -21.17 13.31
N ALA A 507 31.32 -21.74 12.27
CA ALA A 507 32.01 -22.69 11.40
C ALA A 507 33.14 -22.00 10.65
N VAL A 508 32.93 -20.82 10.09
CA VAL A 508 33.93 -20.03 9.37
C VAL A 508 35.04 -19.57 10.32
N THR A 509 34.69 -18.96 11.44
CA THR A 509 35.66 -18.46 12.43
C THR A 509 36.40 -19.61 13.12
N GLY A 510 35.74 -20.74 13.38
CA GLY A 510 36.33 -21.96 13.89
C GLY A 510 37.33 -22.57 12.95
N THR A 511 37.05 -22.64 11.65
CA THR A 511 37.98 -23.09 10.61
C THR A 511 39.19 -22.17 10.53
N ALA A 512 38.98 -20.87 10.53
CA ALA A 512 40.09 -19.89 10.54
C ALA A 512 40.96 -19.99 11.80
N ALA A 513 40.33 -20.24 12.97
CA ALA A 513 41.07 -20.49 14.20
C ALA A 513 41.84 -21.81 14.16
N GLY A 514 41.28 -22.87 13.57
CA GLY A 514 41.94 -24.15 13.33
C GLY A 514 43.17 -24.00 12.45
N VAL A 515 43.06 -23.32 11.32
CA VAL A 515 44.19 -23.02 10.42
C VAL A 515 45.26 -22.20 11.14
N ARG A 516 44.91 -21.19 11.92
CA ARG A 516 45.86 -20.42 12.74
C ARG A 516 46.57 -21.28 13.79
N ARG A 517 45.88 -22.23 14.44
CA ARG A 517 46.50 -23.19 15.37
C ARG A 517 47.49 -24.12 14.64
N LEU A 518 47.08 -24.67 13.50
CA LEU A 518 47.98 -25.50 12.67
C LEU A 518 49.23 -24.71 12.23
N ALA A 519 49.06 -23.48 11.78
CA ALA A 519 50.18 -22.60 11.42
C ALA A 519 51.12 -22.32 12.61
N SER A 520 50.56 -22.11 13.82
CA SER A 520 51.36 -21.91 15.04
C SER A 520 52.12 -23.15 15.45
N TRP A 521 51.50 -24.35 15.32
CA TRP A 521 52.19 -25.63 15.56
C TRP A 521 53.32 -25.90 14.54
N ALA A 522 53.06 -25.66 13.25
CA ALA A 522 54.06 -25.77 12.22
C ALA A 522 55.28 -24.85 12.49
N SER A 523 55.01 -23.58 12.85
CA SER A 523 56.04 -22.63 13.22
C SER A 523 56.81 -23.01 14.52
N ALA A 524 56.13 -23.62 15.50
CA ALA A 524 56.78 -24.13 16.70
C ALA A 524 57.65 -25.34 16.40
N ALA A 525 57.18 -26.28 15.58
CA ALA A 525 57.95 -27.44 15.13
C ALA A 525 59.19 -27.03 14.32
N ASP A 526 59.06 -26.06 13.45
CA ASP A 526 60.17 -25.50 12.68
C ASP A 526 61.21 -24.90 13.62
N ARG A 527 60.84 -23.99 14.52
CA ARG A 527 61.76 -23.36 15.48
C ARG A 527 62.41 -24.35 16.46
N SER A 528 61.63 -25.28 17.01
CA SER A 528 62.10 -26.22 18.04
C SER A 528 62.74 -27.49 17.47
N GLY A 529 62.35 -27.88 16.28
CA GLY A 529 62.87 -29.06 15.57
C GLY A 529 63.96 -28.69 14.56
N VAL A 530 63.57 -28.19 13.41
CA VAL A 530 64.42 -27.96 12.25
C VAL A 530 65.50 -26.92 12.54
N ASP A 531 65.14 -25.73 12.99
CA ASP A 531 66.05 -24.66 13.33
C ASP A 531 67.08 -25.07 14.43
N ARG A 532 66.57 -25.78 15.45
CA ARG A 532 67.45 -26.29 16.52
C ARG A 532 68.41 -27.33 16.01
N ALA A 533 68.01 -28.27 15.16
CA ALA A 533 68.84 -29.25 14.55
C ALA A 533 69.92 -28.61 13.65
N VAL A 534 69.53 -27.65 12.80
CA VAL A 534 70.44 -26.90 11.93
C VAL A 534 71.45 -26.12 12.76
N ARG A 535 71.05 -25.44 13.81
CA ARG A 535 71.99 -24.75 14.74
C ARG A 535 72.87 -25.74 15.46
N GLY A 536 72.29 -26.87 15.92
CA GLY A 536 73.08 -27.93 16.57
C GLY A 536 74.17 -28.48 15.65
N VAL A 537 73.87 -28.73 14.39
CA VAL A 537 74.91 -29.14 13.39
C VAL A 537 75.90 -28.03 13.17
N ALA A 538 75.51 -26.80 13.03
CA ALA A 538 76.38 -25.63 12.85
C ALA A 538 77.30 -25.42 14.07
N ASP A 539 76.75 -25.50 15.28
CA ASP A 539 77.53 -25.38 16.52
C ASP A 539 78.45 -26.57 16.73
N GLY A 540 77.98 -27.77 16.40
CA GLY A 540 78.81 -28.97 16.38
C GLY A 540 80.03 -28.85 15.40
N ALA A 541 79.77 -28.35 14.19
CA ALA A 541 80.82 -28.10 13.22
C ALA A 541 81.80 -27.02 13.69
N ARG A 542 81.32 -25.93 14.32
CA ARG A 542 82.16 -24.91 14.94
C ARG A 542 83.04 -25.50 16.05
N TYR A 543 82.38 -26.26 16.95
CA TYR A 543 83.04 -26.93 18.06
C TYR A 543 84.14 -27.89 17.56
N LEU A 544 83.82 -28.71 16.57
CA LEU A 544 84.79 -29.60 15.94
C LEU A 544 85.93 -28.80 15.26
N GLY A 545 85.59 -27.69 14.62
CA GLY A 545 86.62 -26.79 14.03
C GLY A 545 87.55 -26.17 15.08
N GLU A 546 86.98 -25.76 16.24
CA GLU A 546 87.83 -25.28 17.37
C GLU A 546 88.67 -26.38 17.96
N LEU A 547 88.17 -27.60 18.13
CA LEU A 547 88.93 -28.76 18.55
C LEU A 547 90.05 -29.07 17.58
N ALA A 548 89.75 -29.03 16.28
CA ALA A 548 90.76 -29.26 15.23
C ALA A 548 91.89 -28.19 15.22
N ARG A 549 91.54 -26.99 15.66
CA ARG A 549 92.55 -25.88 15.78
C ARG A 549 93.37 -25.92 17.06
N ARG A 550 92.87 -26.58 18.14
CA ARG A 550 93.62 -26.66 19.41
C ARG A 550 95.10 -27.14 19.27
N PRO A 551 95.39 -28.11 18.39
CA PRO A 551 96.77 -28.48 18.15
C PRO A 551 97.57 -27.41 17.41
N GLN A 552 96.88 -26.44 16.75
CA GLN A 552 97.55 -25.39 15.98
C GLN A 552 97.95 -24.21 16.87
N THR A 553 98.94 -24.38 17.70
CA THR A 553 99.44 -23.37 18.65
C THR A 553 100.26 -22.24 18.03
N GLY A 554 100.57 -22.33 16.74
CA GLY A 554 101.48 -21.38 16.04
C GLY A 554 102.97 -21.47 16.42
N GLN A 555 103.32 -22.34 17.36
CA GLN A 555 104.68 -22.51 17.83
C GLN A 555 105.32 -23.73 17.19
N LEU A 556 106.32 -23.51 16.36
CA LEU A 556 106.92 -24.53 15.53
C LEU A 556 107.45 -25.72 16.34
N HIS A 557 108.00 -25.49 17.54
CA HIS A 557 108.49 -26.54 18.42
C HIS A 557 107.44 -27.48 18.94
N GLN A 558 106.15 -26.99 19.14
CA GLN A 558 105.05 -27.84 19.55
C GLN A 558 104.56 -28.74 18.42
N TYR A 559 104.62 -28.27 17.16
CA TYR A 559 104.33 -29.13 16.00
C TYR A 559 105.36 -30.26 15.84
N TYR A 560 106.65 -29.99 16.08
CA TYR A 560 107.65 -31.03 16.10
C TYR A 560 107.48 -32.04 17.23
N ALA A 561 107.11 -31.55 18.42
CA ALA A 561 106.83 -32.45 19.55
C ALA A 561 105.59 -33.33 19.24
N GLN A 562 104.51 -32.77 18.69
CA GLN A 562 103.29 -33.50 18.28
C GLN A 562 103.61 -34.52 17.18
N ALA A 563 104.37 -34.15 16.18
CA ALA A 563 104.85 -35.05 15.11
C ALA A 563 105.69 -36.21 15.66
N LEU A 564 106.54 -35.91 16.62
CA LEU A 564 107.34 -36.93 17.28
C LEU A 564 106.51 -37.92 18.10
N VAL A 565 105.52 -37.41 18.86
CA VAL A 565 104.59 -38.24 19.64
C VAL A 565 103.74 -39.11 18.72
N LEU A 566 103.19 -38.54 17.62
CA LEU A 566 102.43 -39.30 16.63
C LEU A 566 103.29 -40.37 15.94
N LEU A 567 104.48 -40.03 15.56
CA LEU A 567 105.44 -40.99 14.94
C LEU A 567 105.74 -42.11 15.91
N THR A 568 106.06 -41.77 17.20
CA THR A 568 106.33 -42.76 18.24
C THR A 568 105.13 -43.65 18.49
N ALA A 569 103.92 -43.09 18.61
CA ALA A 569 102.69 -43.85 18.79
C ALA A 569 102.39 -44.75 17.59
N ALA A 570 102.57 -44.27 16.37
CA ALA A 570 102.42 -45.06 15.15
C ALA A 570 103.46 -46.21 15.10
N THR A 571 104.70 -45.94 15.50
CA THR A 571 105.76 -46.99 15.56
C THR A 571 105.44 -48.05 16.61
N VAL A 572 104.99 -47.66 17.81
CA VAL A 572 104.57 -48.59 18.86
C VAL A 572 103.33 -49.40 18.40
N LEU A 573 102.39 -48.75 17.75
CA LEU A 573 101.17 -49.45 17.24
C LEU A 573 101.57 -50.45 16.15
N LEU A 574 102.45 -50.09 15.27
CA LEU A 574 103.00 -51.02 14.25
C LEU A 574 103.77 -52.17 14.85
N LEU A 575 104.49 -51.97 15.98
CA LEU A 575 105.18 -53.02 16.70
C LEU A 575 104.27 -53.95 17.49
N LEU A 576 103.08 -53.43 17.98
CA LEU A 576 102.09 -54.18 18.66
C LEU A 576 101.13 -54.96 17.72
N LEU A 577 101.04 -54.56 16.48
CA LEU A 577 100.23 -55.20 15.43
C LEU A 577 101.09 -56.25 14.63
N ARG A 578 102.37 -56.42 14.93
CA ARG A 578 103.19 -57.47 14.44
C ARG A 578 103.30 -58.60 15.47
#